data_7edad62c4c6f0d8f1cbf148ffddc26c3
#
_entry.id   7edad62c4c6f0d8f1cbf148ffddc26c3
#
_cell.length_a   1.000
_cell.length_b   1.000
_cell.length_c   1.000
_cell.angle_alpha   90.00
_cell.angle_beta   90.00
_cell.angle_gamma   90.00
#
_symmetry.space_group_name_H-M   'P 1'
#
loop_
_entity.id
_entity.type
_entity.pdbx_description
1 polymer ?
#
loop_
_entity_poly.entity_id
_entity_poly.type
_entity_poly.pdbx_seq_one_letter_code
_entity_poly.pdbx_strand_id
1 'polypeptide(L)'
;GAEIYRNTSVLSMKQTKDGWVVETDKGSIECENVISCSGNFARQTGKMVGLDIPVIQVEHQYIVTEPHPEIQKRKKDGLPEMGVLRDSDSRWYMREEAGGLILGPYEDGAPACYVNGPSKDSEYELFQEDLDRLAPHIEGAIHRVPAFGEVGVKKVYNGAICYTPDGNPIVGPAWGLKNFWINEGHSFGITAAGGAGWQLAEWIIDGEPTIDMLGVEPRRYGDYATKSYLKAKNEEAYSHVFITHYPDEERPAARPLKTSPCYERMKDLGAVFGQKFGWERPNFFGSEEHTSE
;
A
#
# COMPACT_ATOMS: atom_id res chain seq x y z
N GLY A 1 1.97 17.36 24.49
CA GLY A 1 2.38 17.16 23.12
C GLY A 1 3.39 16.05 22.98
N ALA A 2 3.53 15.49 21.77
CA ALA A 2 4.50 14.43 21.52
C ALA A 2 5.92 15.00 21.51
N GLU A 3 6.87 14.22 22.05
CA GLU A 3 8.30 14.50 21.90
C GLU A 3 8.84 13.81 20.65
N ILE A 4 9.72 14.48 19.91
CA ILE A 4 10.29 13.97 18.67
C ILE A 4 11.81 13.90 18.79
N TYR A 5 12.35 12.70 18.71
CA TYR A 5 13.79 12.42 18.75
C TYR A 5 14.29 12.09 17.34
N ARG A 6 14.82 13.10 16.66
CA ARG A 6 15.43 12.93 15.32
C ARG A 6 16.79 12.29 15.39
N ASN A 7 17.21 11.64 14.30
CA ASN A 7 18.52 10.97 14.21
C ASN A 7 18.74 10.00 15.37
N THR A 8 17.70 9.23 15.71
CA THR A 8 17.72 8.25 16.81
C THR A 8 17.19 6.94 16.25
N SER A 9 18.08 5.96 16.12
CA SER A 9 17.76 4.67 15.53
C SER A 9 17.40 3.65 16.61
N VAL A 10 16.30 2.93 16.43
CA VAL A 10 15.94 1.78 17.26
C VAL A 10 16.84 0.61 16.87
N LEU A 11 17.52 0.04 17.84
CA LEU A 11 18.45 -1.08 17.68
C LEU A 11 17.82 -2.43 18.05
N SER A 12 17.01 -2.45 19.10
CA SER A 12 16.27 -3.64 19.55
C SER A 12 15.09 -3.25 20.43
N MET A 13 14.15 -4.19 20.55
CA MET A 13 13.00 -4.05 21.44
C MET A 13 12.83 -5.34 22.23
N LYS A 14 12.60 -5.21 23.54
CA LYS A 14 12.41 -6.35 24.44
C LYS A 14 11.14 -6.16 25.26
N GLN A 15 10.24 -7.14 25.19
CA GLN A 15 9.04 -7.17 26.02
C GLN A 15 9.40 -7.44 27.46
N THR A 16 8.78 -6.72 28.38
CA THR A 16 8.87 -6.90 29.83
C THR A 16 7.52 -7.37 30.38
N LYS A 17 7.42 -7.54 31.69
CA LYS A 17 6.15 -7.89 32.33
C LYS A 17 5.07 -6.82 32.13
N ASP A 18 5.47 -5.55 32.18
CA ASP A 18 4.54 -4.41 32.24
C ASP A 18 4.59 -3.51 30.99
N GLY A 19 5.44 -3.81 30.02
CA GLY A 19 5.59 -3.02 28.81
C GLY A 19 6.79 -3.46 27.97
N TRP A 20 7.59 -2.49 27.52
CA TRP A 20 8.72 -2.67 26.61
C TRP A 20 9.93 -1.85 27.01
N VAL A 21 11.10 -2.38 26.70
CA VAL A 21 12.37 -1.64 26.68
C VAL A 21 12.79 -1.52 25.22
N VAL A 22 12.92 -0.30 24.73
CA VAL A 22 13.37 0.04 23.38
C VAL A 22 14.78 0.60 23.46
N GLU A 23 15.75 -0.14 22.94
CA GLU A 23 17.14 0.29 22.87
C GLU A 23 17.36 1.12 21.60
N THR A 24 17.99 2.28 21.76
CA THR A 24 18.36 3.16 20.66
C THR A 24 19.86 3.44 20.66
N ASP A 25 20.38 4.01 19.61
CA ASP A 25 21.77 4.46 19.51
C ASP A 25 22.11 5.64 20.46
N LYS A 26 21.11 6.17 21.19
CA LYS A 26 21.26 7.29 22.11
C LYS A 26 20.78 7.01 23.54
N GLY A 27 20.36 5.78 23.82
CA GLY A 27 19.89 5.37 25.13
C GLY A 27 18.64 4.51 25.04
N SER A 28 18.14 4.07 26.19
CA SER A 28 17.00 3.18 26.33
C SER A 28 15.74 3.94 26.70
N ILE A 29 14.60 3.48 26.20
CA ILE A 29 13.28 3.99 26.54
C ILE A 29 12.47 2.86 27.15
N GLU A 30 11.96 3.05 28.35
CA GLU A 30 10.96 2.18 28.95
C GLU A 30 9.56 2.75 28.67
N CYS A 31 8.66 1.93 28.13
CA CYS A 31 7.32 2.35 27.76
C CYS A 31 6.30 1.22 27.92
N GLU A 32 5.06 1.59 28.13
CA GLU A 32 3.96 0.62 28.23
C GLU A 32 3.59 0.06 26.87
N ASN A 33 3.49 0.91 25.87
CA ASN A 33 3.07 0.57 24.51
C ASN A 33 4.13 0.95 23.48
N VAL A 34 4.31 0.12 22.47
CA VAL A 34 5.10 0.41 21.26
C VAL A 34 4.18 0.40 20.05
N ILE A 35 4.28 1.44 19.21
CA ILE A 35 3.58 1.52 17.94
C ILE A 35 4.60 1.53 16.80
N SER A 36 4.55 0.52 15.94
CA SER A 36 5.40 0.46 14.74
C SER A 36 4.77 1.28 13.62
N CYS A 37 5.48 2.33 13.17
CA CYS A 37 5.11 3.22 12.07
C CYS A 37 6.31 3.44 11.15
N SER A 38 7.03 2.38 10.82
CA SER A 38 8.36 2.43 10.19
C SER A 38 8.34 2.38 8.66
N GLY A 39 7.15 2.35 8.05
CA GLY A 39 6.97 2.49 6.61
C GLY A 39 7.74 1.44 5.81
N ASN A 40 8.69 1.85 4.98
CA ASN A 40 9.50 0.93 4.18
C ASN A 40 10.33 -0.04 5.03
N PHE A 41 10.56 0.27 6.32
CA PHE A 41 11.30 -0.57 7.25
C PHE A 41 10.40 -1.49 8.10
N ALA A 42 9.10 -1.56 7.83
CA ALA A 42 8.12 -2.34 8.60
C ALA A 42 8.56 -3.79 8.86
N ARG A 43 9.11 -4.46 7.85
CA ARG A 43 9.57 -5.85 8.00
C ARG A 43 10.78 -5.98 8.94
N GLN A 44 11.73 -5.06 8.87
CA GLN A 44 12.91 -5.06 9.76
C GLN A 44 12.49 -4.78 11.20
N THR A 45 11.62 -3.79 11.38
CA THR A 45 11.06 -3.45 12.70
C THR A 45 10.29 -4.61 13.30
N GLY A 46 9.41 -5.25 12.51
CA GLY A 46 8.68 -6.45 12.95
C GLY A 46 9.61 -7.58 13.39
N LYS A 47 10.70 -7.83 12.66
CA LYS A 47 11.67 -8.87 13.01
C LYS A 47 12.38 -8.65 14.33
N MET A 48 12.52 -7.42 14.80
CA MET A 48 13.08 -7.13 16.12
C MET A 48 12.25 -7.74 17.26
N VAL A 49 10.96 -7.99 17.00
CA VAL A 49 10.01 -8.58 17.96
C VAL A 49 9.45 -9.93 17.50
N GLY A 50 10.06 -10.56 16.50
CA GLY A 50 9.68 -11.88 16.01
C GLY A 50 8.47 -11.90 15.07
N LEU A 51 8.07 -10.76 14.50
CA LEU A 51 6.95 -10.66 13.55
C LEU A 51 7.45 -10.56 12.10
N ASP A 52 6.73 -11.21 11.21
CA ASP A 52 6.82 -11.00 9.76
C ASP A 52 5.67 -10.09 9.30
N ILE A 53 5.85 -8.77 9.41
CA ILE A 53 4.84 -7.81 8.96
C ILE A 53 4.71 -7.90 7.43
N PRO A 54 3.49 -8.14 6.88
CA PRO A 54 3.27 -8.42 5.46
C PRO A 54 3.27 -7.15 4.59
N VAL A 55 4.36 -6.43 4.61
CA VAL A 55 4.61 -5.23 3.80
C VAL A 55 5.82 -5.47 2.93
N ILE A 56 5.67 -5.34 1.62
CA ILE A 56 6.76 -5.30 0.64
C ILE A 56 6.51 -4.09 -0.26
N GLN A 57 7.56 -3.37 -0.58
CA GLN A 57 7.48 -2.18 -1.41
C GLN A 57 7.30 -2.58 -2.88
N VAL A 58 6.62 -1.70 -3.63
CA VAL A 58 6.49 -1.76 -5.08
C VAL A 58 7.05 -0.47 -5.65
N GLU A 59 7.68 -0.54 -6.81
CA GLU A 59 8.08 0.67 -7.54
C GLU A 59 6.84 1.46 -7.96
N HIS A 60 6.92 2.76 -7.80
CA HIS A 60 5.87 3.69 -8.24
C HIS A 60 6.49 4.88 -8.93
N GLN A 61 5.99 5.17 -10.12
CA GLN A 61 6.47 6.28 -10.92
C GLN A 61 5.44 7.40 -11.04
N TYR A 62 5.95 8.61 -11.19
CA TYR A 62 5.13 9.73 -11.62
C TYR A 62 5.96 10.71 -12.46
N ILE A 63 5.28 11.42 -13.34
CA ILE A 63 5.85 12.40 -14.25
C ILE A 63 5.48 13.80 -13.78
N VAL A 64 6.45 14.70 -13.77
CA VAL A 64 6.23 16.15 -13.62
C VAL A 64 6.56 16.81 -14.95
N THR A 65 5.62 17.60 -15.48
CA THR A 65 5.83 18.32 -16.74
C THR A 65 6.57 19.65 -16.52
N GLU A 66 7.08 20.20 -17.60
CA GLU A 66 7.42 21.62 -17.63
C GLU A 66 6.17 22.49 -17.37
N PRO A 67 6.37 23.75 -16.94
CA PRO A 67 5.24 24.65 -16.68
C PRO A 67 4.34 24.84 -17.92
N HIS A 68 3.02 24.76 -17.72
CA HIS A 68 2.04 24.96 -18.77
C HIS A 68 1.52 26.41 -18.79
N PRO A 69 1.48 27.09 -19.94
CA PRO A 69 1.08 28.52 -20.01
C PRO A 69 -0.30 28.81 -19.43
N GLU A 70 -1.28 27.95 -19.69
CA GLU A 70 -2.63 28.15 -19.15
C GLU A 70 -2.70 27.99 -17.61
N ILE A 71 -1.95 27.03 -17.06
CA ILE A 71 -1.88 26.83 -15.60
C ILE A 71 -1.23 28.06 -14.96
N GLN A 72 -0.14 28.55 -15.55
CA GLN A 72 0.51 29.77 -15.05
C GLN A 72 -0.40 30.99 -15.13
N LYS A 73 -1.19 31.12 -16.23
CA LYS A 73 -2.18 32.18 -16.38
C LYS A 73 -3.25 32.07 -15.30
N ARG A 74 -3.84 30.90 -15.08
CA ARG A 74 -4.83 30.67 -13.98
C ARG A 74 -4.30 31.14 -12.64
N LYS A 75 -3.06 30.76 -12.30
CA LYS A 75 -2.40 31.17 -11.05
C LYS A 75 -2.21 32.68 -10.97
N LYS A 76 -1.80 33.32 -12.07
CA LYS A 76 -1.64 34.77 -12.16
C LYS A 76 -2.98 35.50 -12.01
N ASP A 77 -4.06 34.92 -12.54
CA ASP A 77 -5.42 35.47 -12.45
C ASP A 77 -6.07 35.18 -11.08
N GLY A 78 -5.34 34.59 -10.14
CA GLY A 78 -5.80 34.28 -8.78
C GLY A 78 -6.86 33.18 -8.70
N LEU A 79 -6.98 32.36 -9.74
CA LEU A 79 -7.91 31.22 -9.74
C LEU A 79 -7.38 30.09 -8.84
N PRO A 80 -8.26 29.34 -8.17
CA PRO A 80 -7.85 28.20 -7.36
C PRO A 80 -7.24 27.10 -8.23
N GLU A 81 -6.40 26.27 -7.62
CA GLU A 81 -5.90 25.06 -8.26
C GLU A 81 -7.05 24.16 -8.71
N MET A 82 -6.87 23.50 -9.83
CA MET A 82 -7.82 22.49 -10.32
C MET A 82 -7.86 21.31 -9.37
N GLY A 83 -9.03 20.69 -9.25
CA GLY A 83 -9.17 19.44 -8.52
C GLY A 83 -8.31 18.32 -9.11
N VAL A 84 -8.04 17.29 -8.30
CA VAL A 84 -7.37 16.09 -8.78
C VAL A 84 -8.29 15.36 -9.76
N LEU A 85 -7.79 15.15 -10.97
CA LEU A 85 -8.44 14.29 -11.97
C LEU A 85 -7.97 12.86 -11.77
N ARG A 86 -8.90 11.91 -11.79
CA ARG A 86 -8.63 10.47 -11.80
C ARG A 86 -9.29 9.83 -12.99
N ASP A 87 -8.53 9.03 -13.73
CA ASP A 87 -9.01 8.21 -14.82
C ASP A 87 -8.85 6.73 -14.45
N SER A 88 -9.99 6.06 -14.19
CA SER A 88 -10.00 4.65 -13.78
C SER A 88 -9.74 3.71 -14.96
N ASP A 89 -10.12 4.10 -16.18
CA ASP A 89 -9.92 3.29 -17.38
C ASP A 89 -8.44 3.20 -17.74
N SER A 90 -7.74 4.33 -17.64
CA SER A 90 -6.29 4.42 -17.91
C SER A 90 -5.42 4.33 -16.65
N ARG A 91 -6.04 4.19 -15.48
CA ARG A 91 -5.38 3.93 -14.18
C ARG A 91 -4.34 4.98 -13.78
N TRP A 92 -4.69 6.26 -13.87
CA TRP A 92 -3.82 7.34 -13.45
C TRP A 92 -4.58 8.46 -12.72
N TYR A 93 -3.82 9.28 -12.02
CA TYR A 93 -4.28 10.56 -11.49
C TYR A 93 -3.45 11.71 -12.05
N MET A 94 -4.05 12.89 -12.12
CA MET A 94 -3.40 14.12 -12.56
C MET A 94 -3.81 15.28 -11.68
N ARG A 95 -2.87 16.19 -11.39
CA ARG A 95 -3.13 17.45 -10.71
C ARG A 95 -2.12 18.52 -11.11
N GLU A 96 -2.38 19.76 -10.73
CA GLU A 96 -1.39 20.84 -10.87
C GLU A 96 -0.18 20.59 -9.93
N GLU A 97 1.02 20.87 -10.45
CA GLU A 97 2.26 20.81 -9.70
C GLU A 97 3.28 21.80 -10.28
N ALA A 98 3.81 22.71 -9.44
CA ALA A 98 4.86 23.64 -9.80
C ALA A 98 4.60 24.46 -11.09
N GLY A 99 3.34 24.76 -11.38
CA GLY A 99 2.89 25.49 -12.58
C GLY A 99 2.75 24.65 -13.84
N GLY A 100 2.93 23.34 -13.74
CA GLY A 100 2.67 22.31 -14.74
C GLY A 100 1.71 21.26 -14.20
N LEU A 101 1.85 20.04 -14.68
CA LEU A 101 1.03 18.89 -14.32
C LEU A 101 1.89 17.77 -13.75
N ILE A 102 1.33 17.01 -12.82
CA ILE A 102 1.85 15.72 -12.39
C ILE A 102 0.91 14.63 -12.92
N LEU A 103 1.48 13.57 -13.49
CA LEU A 103 0.78 12.36 -13.88
C LEU A 103 1.34 11.19 -13.07
N GLY A 104 0.50 10.55 -12.26
CA GLY A 104 0.87 9.38 -11.46
C GLY A 104 0.04 8.17 -11.86
N PRO A 105 0.57 7.28 -12.70
CA PRO A 105 -0.10 6.04 -13.07
C PRO A 105 0.11 4.95 -12.03
N TYR A 106 -0.71 3.91 -12.14
CA TYR A 106 -0.54 2.62 -11.48
C TYR A 106 -0.38 1.56 -12.57
N GLU A 107 0.87 1.43 -13.01
CA GLU A 107 1.21 0.67 -14.18
C GLU A 107 1.25 -0.84 -13.94
N ASP A 108 0.90 -1.61 -14.97
CA ASP A 108 1.13 -3.05 -14.97
C ASP A 108 2.62 -3.36 -14.99
N GLY A 109 3.01 -4.44 -14.32
CA GLY A 109 4.39 -4.89 -14.32
C GLY A 109 5.33 -4.09 -13.42
N ALA A 110 4.81 -3.16 -12.60
CA ALA A 110 5.62 -2.52 -11.58
C ALA A 110 6.16 -3.56 -10.60
N PRO A 111 7.49 -3.71 -10.48
CA PRO A 111 8.06 -4.80 -9.69
C PRO A 111 8.04 -4.52 -8.20
N ALA A 112 7.88 -5.58 -7.41
CA ALA A 112 8.18 -5.51 -5.99
C ALA A 112 9.68 -5.27 -5.79
N CYS A 113 9.98 -4.28 -4.96
CA CYS A 113 11.35 -3.92 -4.59
C CYS A 113 11.55 -4.12 -3.09
N TYR A 114 12.82 -4.12 -2.65
CA TYR A 114 13.16 -4.30 -1.23
C TYR A 114 12.49 -5.51 -0.56
N VAL A 115 12.35 -6.63 -1.26
CA VAL A 115 11.68 -7.86 -0.74
C VAL A 115 12.25 -8.33 0.61
N ASN A 116 13.50 -8.00 0.90
CA ASN A 116 14.15 -8.25 2.19
C ASN A 116 14.21 -7.00 3.09
N GLY A 117 13.58 -5.92 2.69
CA GLY A 117 13.67 -4.59 3.27
C GLY A 117 14.80 -3.76 2.65
N PRO A 118 14.70 -2.43 2.71
CA PRO A 118 15.76 -1.53 2.23
C PRO A 118 17.05 -1.68 3.07
N SER A 119 18.16 -1.16 2.55
CA SER A 119 19.39 -1.02 3.34
C SER A 119 19.14 -0.13 4.56
N LYS A 120 19.90 -0.34 5.64
CA LYS A 120 19.83 0.52 6.83
C LYS A 120 20.14 1.97 6.53
N ASP A 121 21.00 2.19 5.53
CA ASP A 121 21.48 3.52 5.11
C ASP A 121 20.69 4.05 3.90
N SER A 122 19.56 3.42 3.56
CA SER A 122 18.71 3.85 2.45
C SER A 122 18.00 5.15 2.83
N GLU A 123 18.31 6.22 2.10
CA GLU A 123 17.79 7.57 2.29
C GLU A 123 17.52 8.21 0.94
N TYR A 124 16.25 8.66 0.71
CA TYR A 124 15.88 9.37 -0.52
C TYR A 124 16.22 8.63 -1.83
N GLU A 125 16.24 7.31 -1.78
CA GLU A 125 16.63 6.48 -2.91
C GLU A 125 15.54 6.50 -3.98
N LEU A 126 15.95 6.79 -5.21
CA LEU A 126 15.11 6.72 -6.40
C LEU A 126 15.69 5.67 -7.35
N PHE A 127 14.79 4.99 -8.04
CA PHE A 127 15.14 4.00 -9.05
C PHE A 127 15.25 4.65 -10.44
N GLN A 128 15.82 3.89 -11.38
CA GLN A 128 15.78 4.25 -12.80
C GLN A 128 14.32 4.33 -13.27
N GLU A 129 14.00 5.35 -14.04
CA GLU A 129 12.70 5.44 -14.70
C GLU A 129 12.52 4.34 -15.76
N ASP A 130 11.31 3.86 -15.87
CA ASP A 130 10.87 2.90 -16.88
C ASP A 130 9.80 3.54 -17.76
N LEU A 131 10.25 4.09 -18.89
CA LEU A 131 9.39 4.81 -19.82
C LEU A 131 8.46 3.88 -20.59
N ASP A 132 8.82 2.62 -20.77
CA ASP A 132 7.97 1.64 -21.45
C ASP A 132 6.72 1.33 -20.63
N ARG A 133 6.86 1.23 -19.31
CA ARG A 133 5.69 1.10 -18.41
C ARG A 133 4.83 2.36 -18.39
N LEU A 134 5.42 3.53 -18.57
CA LEU A 134 4.69 4.81 -18.54
C LEU A 134 3.97 5.12 -19.85
N ALA A 135 4.44 4.63 -20.99
CA ALA A 135 3.96 5.01 -22.31
C ALA A 135 2.43 4.87 -22.50
N PRO A 136 1.78 3.75 -22.13
CA PRO A 136 0.33 3.62 -22.30
C PRO A 136 -0.47 4.64 -21.48
N HIS A 137 0.04 5.00 -20.30
CA HIS A 137 -0.60 5.98 -19.43
C HIS A 137 -0.41 7.41 -19.91
N ILE A 138 0.75 7.71 -20.51
CA ILE A 138 1.01 8.99 -21.18
C ILE A 138 0.06 9.18 -22.34
N GLU A 139 -0.09 8.18 -23.19
CA GLU A 139 -1.02 8.21 -24.32
C GLU A 139 -2.47 8.42 -23.87
N GLY A 140 -2.92 7.67 -22.84
CA GLY A 140 -4.24 7.84 -22.24
C GLY A 140 -4.44 9.23 -21.61
N ALA A 141 -3.40 9.75 -20.96
CA ALA A 141 -3.43 11.09 -20.37
C ALA A 141 -3.55 12.19 -21.45
N ILE A 142 -2.78 12.11 -22.54
CA ILE A 142 -2.86 13.05 -23.67
C ILE A 142 -4.24 12.98 -24.32
N HIS A 143 -4.79 11.78 -24.48
CA HIS A 143 -6.14 11.63 -25.06
C HIS A 143 -7.21 12.32 -24.20
N ARG A 144 -7.11 12.18 -22.87
CA ARG A 144 -8.09 12.75 -21.91
C ARG A 144 -7.84 14.23 -21.62
N VAL A 145 -6.59 14.65 -21.56
CA VAL A 145 -6.14 16.00 -21.25
C VAL A 145 -5.09 16.42 -22.28
N PRO A 146 -5.49 16.90 -23.47
CA PRO A 146 -4.56 17.26 -24.55
C PRO A 146 -3.44 18.21 -24.13
N ALA A 147 -3.72 19.14 -23.21
CA ALA A 147 -2.74 20.07 -22.65
C ALA A 147 -1.53 19.36 -22.01
N PHE A 148 -1.67 18.12 -21.54
CA PHE A 148 -0.56 17.34 -21.00
C PHE A 148 0.50 17.02 -22.09
N GLY A 149 0.07 16.87 -23.34
CA GLY A 149 0.96 16.63 -24.49
C GLY A 149 1.58 17.90 -25.10
N GLU A 150 1.18 19.11 -24.64
CA GLU A 150 1.67 20.38 -25.18
C GLU A 150 2.98 20.85 -24.52
N VAL A 151 3.41 20.20 -23.46
CA VAL A 151 4.61 20.54 -22.70
C VAL A 151 5.54 19.35 -22.52
N GLY A 152 6.82 19.62 -22.34
CA GLY A 152 7.83 18.57 -22.12
C GLY A 152 7.75 17.95 -20.72
N VAL A 153 8.37 16.78 -20.58
CA VAL A 153 8.61 16.14 -19.30
C VAL A 153 9.79 16.83 -18.63
N LYS A 154 9.56 17.38 -17.45
CA LYS A 154 10.60 17.99 -16.63
C LYS A 154 11.38 16.92 -15.86
N LYS A 155 10.67 15.97 -15.27
CA LYS A 155 11.27 14.91 -14.49
C LYS A 155 10.32 13.72 -14.32
N VAL A 156 10.89 12.52 -14.31
CA VAL A 156 10.24 11.30 -13.84
C VAL A 156 10.82 10.94 -12.47
N TYR A 157 9.97 10.56 -11.58
CA TYR A 157 10.36 10.01 -10.28
C TYR A 157 9.92 8.56 -10.22
N ASN A 158 10.82 7.66 -9.83
CA ASN A 158 10.54 6.27 -9.55
C ASN A 158 11.04 5.95 -8.14
N GLY A 159 10.15 5.56 -7.25
CA GLY A 159 10.51 5.30 -5.86
C GLY A 159 9.72 4.16 -5.25
N ALA A 160 10.18 3.68 -4.11
CA ALA A 160 9.52 2.61 -3.37
C ALA A 160 8.32 3.14 -2.58
N ILE A 161 7.15 2.52 -2.76
CA ILE A 161 6.00 2.74 -1.89
C ILE A 161 5.63 1.47 -1.14
N CYS A 162 5.20 1.63 0.13
CA CYS A 162 4.72 0.51 0.93
C CYS A 162 3.47 -0.09 0.34
N TYR A 163 3.43 -1.43 0.25
CA TYR A 163 2.25 -2.13 -0.23
C TYR A 163 1.96 -3.38 0.61
N THR A 164 0.69 -3.73 0.67
CA THR A 164 0.16 -4.94 1.32
C THR A 164 -0.60 -5.77 0.29
N PRO A 165 -0.88 -7.06 0.54
CA PRO A 165 -1.54 -7.92 -0.44
C PRO A 165 -2.94 -7.50 -0.88
N ASP A 166 -3.63 -6.70 -0.08
CA ASP A 166 -4.95 -6.16 -0.41
C ASP A 166 -4.94 -4.64 -0.69
N GLY A 167 -3.76 -4.01 -0.58
CA GLY A 167 -3.60 -2.56 -0.76
C GLY A 167 -4.03 -1.71 0.44
N ASN A 168 -4.63 -2.32 1.48
CA ASN A 168 -5.04 -1.61 2.69
C ASN A 168 -3.90 -1.59 3.73
N PRO A 169 -3.81 -0.55 4.57
CA PRO A 169 -2.82 -0.51 5.64
C PRO A 169 -3.08 -1.60 6.68
N ILE A 170 -2.12 -1.80 7.57
CA ILE A 170 -2.21 -2.72 8.70
C ILE A 170 -2.24 -1.89 9.96
N VAL A 171 -3.39 -1.84 10.62
CA VAL A 171 -3.64 -0.98 11.79
C VAL A 171 -4.28 -1.79 12.91
N GLY A 172 -3.64 -1.87 14.07
CA GLY A 172 -4.18 -2.56 15.24
C GLY A 172 -3.14 -3.30 16.07
N PRO A 173 -3.60 -4.15 17.03
CA PRO A 173 -2.70 -4.89 17.91
C PRO A 173 -1.94 -5.97 17.13
N ALA A 174 -0.66 -6.11 17.40
CA ALA A 174 0.15 -7.19 16.85
C ALA A 174 -0.29 -8.55 17.41
N TRP A 175 -0.25 -9.57 16.57
CA TRP A 175 -0.57 -10.93 17.02
C TRP A 175 0.54 -11.50 17.89
N GLY A 176 0.15 -12.12 18.99
CA GLY A 176 1.08 -12.80 19.90
C GLY A 176 1.92 -11.89 20.79
N LEU A 177 1.77 -10.58 20.73
CA LEU A 177 2.50 -9.60 21.55
C LEU A 177 1.52 -8.70 22.32
N LYS A 178 1.81 -8.49 23.59
CA LYS A 178 1.05 -7.55 24.42
C LYS A 178 1.61 -6.14 24.25
N ASN A 179 0.72 -5.17 24.07
CA ASN A 179 1.08 -3.74 24.01
C ASN A 179 2.08 -3.39 22.89
N PHE A 180 2.08 -4.18 21.82
CA PHE A 180 2.75 -3.85 20.56
C PHE A 180 1.71 -3.65 19.46
N TRP A 181 1.76 -2.51 18.82
CA TRP A 181 0.77 -2.07 17.84
C TRP A 181 1.40 -1.84 16.48
N ILE A 182 0.66 -2.11 15.44
CA ILE A 182 1.11 -1.95 14.05
C ILE A 182 0.29 -0.84 13.40
N ASN A 183 0.96 0.08 12.73
CA ASN A 183 0.36 1.10 11.88
C ASN A 183 1.26 1.26 10.64
N GLU A 184 1.19 0.30 9.73
CA GLU A 184 2.14 0.08 8.65
C GLU A 184 1.45 -0.11 7.30
N GLY A 185 2.22 -0.11 6.22
CA GLY A 185 1.72 -0.49 4.89
C GLY A 185 0.84 0.57 4.24
N HIS A 186 1.00 1.82 4.60
CA HIS A 186 0.23 2.93 4.05
C HIS A 186 0.76 3.37 2.69
N SER A 187 0.15 2.90 1.60
CA SER A 187 0.41 3.43 0.25
C SER A 187 -0.18 4.85 0.07
N PHE A 188 -1.29 5.15 0.74
CA PHE A 188 -1.94 6.46 0.79
C PHE A 188 -1.74 7.13 2.16
N GLY A 189 -0.50 7.19 2.64
CA GLY A 189 -0.17 7.57 4.01
C GLY A 189 -0.73 8.93 4.44
N ILE A 190 -0.56 9.97 3.63
CA ILE A 190 -1.04 11.32 3.97
C ILE A 190 -2.56 11.35 4.10
N THR A 191 -3.28 10.68 3.21
CA THR A 191 -4.75 10.63 3.23
C THR A 191 -5.29 9.86 4.43
N ALA A 192 -4.64 8.74 4.79
CA ALA A 192 -5.12 7.82 5.82
C ALA A 192 -4.61 8.16 7.24
N ALA A 193 -3.51 8.91 7.36
CA ALA A 193 -2.80 9.09 8.63
C ALA A 193 -3.66 9.60 9.79
N GLY A 194 -4.51 10.59 9.52
CA GLY A 194 -5.39 11.17 10.55
C GLY A 194 -6.37 10.15 11.12
N GLY A 195 -7.11 9.47 10.23
CA GLY A 195 -8.10 8.46 10.64
C GLY A 195 -7.46 7.22 11.27
N ALA A 196 -6.39 6.70 10.67
CA ALA A 196 -5.68 5.54 11.19
C ALA A 196 -5.09 5.81 12.58
N GLY A 197 -4.45 6.98 12.75
CA GLY A 197 -3.88 7.37 14.04
C GLY A 197 -4.94 7.57 15.11
N TRP A 198 -6.07 8.20 14.76
CA TRP A 198 -7.18 8.39 15.68
C TRP A 198 -7.77 7.05 16.14
N GLN A 199 -8.17 6.19 15.21
CA GLN A 199 -8.76 4.90 15.55
C GLN A 199 -7.82 3.99 16.33
N LEU A 200 -6.52 4.04 16.02
CA LEU A 200 -5.51 3.30 16.78
C LEU A 200 -5.36 3.84 18.20
N ALA A 201 -5.39 5.17 18.39
CA ALA A 201 -5.31 5.78 19.70
C ALA A 201 -6.51 5.40 20.59
N GLU A 202 -7.72 5.46 20.04
CA GLU A 202 -8.94 4.99 20.74
C GLU A 202 -8.83 3.50 21.10
N TRP A 203 -8.38 2.67 20.17
CA TRP A 203 -8.19 1.24 20.44
C TRP A 203 -7.20 0.96 21.56
N ILE A 204 -6.09 1.73 21.64
CA ILE A 204 -5.10 1.60 22.72
C ILE A 204 -5.69 2.03 24.08
N ILE A 205 -6.47 3.11 24.10
CA ILE A 205 -6.98 3.71 25.35
C ILE A 205 -8.22 2.97 25.84
N ASP A 206 -9.17 2.70 24.96
CA ASP A 206 -10.48 2.17 25.31
C ASP A 206 -10.57 0.64 25.15
N GLY A 207 -9.55 0.01 24.54
CA GLY A 207 -9.48 -1.44 24.32
C GLY A 207 -10.18 -1.93 23.06
N GLU A 208 -10.94 -1.07 22.36
CA GLU A 208 -11.61 -1.36 21.10
C GLU A 208 -11.72 -0.10 20.21
N PRO A 209 -11.73 -0.26 18.88
CA PRO A 209 -11.95 0.87 17.98
C PRO A 209 -13.43 1.25 17.92
N THR A 210 -13.73 2.49 17.59
CA THR A 210 -15.12 2.98 17.47
C THR A 210 -15.79 2.65 16.14
N ILE A 211 -15.03 2.14 15.16
CA ILE A 211 -15.50 1.71 13.85
C ILE A 211 -15.00 0.30 13.51
N ASP A 212 -15.59 -0.33 12.52
CA ASP A 212 -15.13 -1.62 12.02
C ASP A 212 -13.73 -1.49 11.38
N MET A 213 -12.74 -2.12 12.01
CA MET A 213 -11.34 -2.15 11.57
C MET A 213 -10.93 -3.48 10.90
N LEU A 214 -11.86 -4.42 10.68
CA LEU A 214 -11.55 -5.76 10.13
C LEU A 214 -10.75 -5.70 8.82
N GLY A 215 -11.08 -4.73 7.96
CA GLY A 215 -10.40 -4.55 6.68
C GLY A 215 -8.94 -4.10 6.77
N VAL A 216 -8.49 -3.63 7.94
CA VAL A 216 -7.12 -3.14 8.18
C VAL A 216 -6.41 -3.84 9.35
N GLU A 217 -7.13 -4.68 10.08
CA GLU A 217 -6.60 -5.36 11.26
C GLU A 217 -5.44 -6.31 10.91
N PRO A 218 -4.35 -6.33 11.72
CA PRO A 218 -3.18 -7.19 11.47
C PRO A 218 -3.51 -8.69 11.36
N ARG A 219 -4.46 -9.19 12.14
CA ARG A 219 -4.83 -10.62 12.19
C ARG A 219 -5.46 -11.17 10.91
N ARG A 220 -5.79 -10.31 9.91
CA ARG A 220 -6.19 -10.77 8.58
C ARG A 220 -5.07 -11.44 7.81
N TYR A 221 -3.82 -11.24 8.25
CA TYR A 221 -2.64 -11.94 7.75
C TYR A 221 -2.08 -12.89 8.81
N GLY A 222 -1.45 -13.96 8.36
CA GLY A 222 -0.78 -14.94 9.19
C GLY A 222 0.45 -15.50 8.47
N ASP A 223 0.96 -16.63 8.91
CA ASP A 223 2.18 -17.28 8.39
C ASP A 223 2.09 -17.64 6.89
N TYR A 224 0.88 -17.65 6.32
CA TYR A 224 0.69 -17.87 4.89
C TYR A 224 1.21 -16.71 4.02
N ALA A 225 1.38 -15.52 4.58
CA ALA A 225 1.85 -14.33 3.88
C ALA A 225 3.38 -14.39 3.65
N THR A 226 3.83 -15.43 2.94
CA THR A 226 5.24 -15.63 2.59
C THR A 226 5.75 -14.53 1.65
N LYS A 227 7.07 -14.40 1.50
CA LYS A 227 7.67 -13.40 0.60
C LYS A 227 7.21 -13.56 -0.85
N SER A 228 7.08 -14.79 -1.34
CA SER A 228 6.58 -15.05 -2.70
C SER A 228 5.12 -14.65 -2.88
N TYR A 229 4.29 -14.94 -1.88
CA TYR A 229 2.90 -14.50 -1.85
C TYR A 229 2.82 -12.97 -1.85
N LEU A 230 3.57 -12.32 -0.95
CA LEU A 230 3.59 -10.85 -0.85
C LEU A 230 4.03 -10.19 -2.15
N LYS A 231 5.10 -10.72 -2.78
CA LYS A 231 5.57 -10.19 -4.06
C LYS A 231 4.44 -10.22 -5.11
N ALA A 232 3.86 -11.39 -5.36
CA ALA A 232 2.86 -11.56 -6.39
C ALA A 232 1.58 -10.75 -6.10
N LYS A 233 1.11 -10.76 -4.84
CA LYS A 233 -0.10 -10.02 -4.45
C LYS A 233 0.08 -8.53 -4.42
N ASN A 234 1.24 -8.01 -4.00
CA ASN A 234 1.47 -6.57 -3.94
C ASN A 234 1.62 -5.97 -5.35
N GLU A 235 2.29 -6.68 -6.26
CA GLU A 235 2.38 -6.28 -7.68
C GLU A 235 0.98 -6.23 -8.33
N GLU A 236 0.14 -7.26 -8.09
CA GLU A 236 -1.25 -7.28 -8.54
C GLU A 236 -2.09 -6.18 -7.89
N ALA A 237 -2.03 -6.06 -6.56
CA ALA A 237 -2.82 -5.07 -5.82
C ALA A 237 -2.48 -3.63 -6.23
N TYR A 238 -1.21 -3.36 -6.54
CA TYR A 238 -0.75 -2.07 -7.03
C TYR A 238 -1.39 -1.72 -8.39
N SER A 239 -1.26 -2.60 -9.39
CA SER A 239 -1.78 -2.32 -10.74
C SER A 239 -3.31 -2.25 -10.80
N HIS A 240 -4.01 -2.83 -9.82
CA HIS A 240 -5.47 -2.90 -9.78
C HIS A 240 -6.12 -1.88 -8.83
N VAL A 241 -5.34 -1.02 -8.16
CA VAL A 241 -5.89 -0.13 -7.11
C VAL A 241 -6.95 0.86 -7.61
N PHE A 242 -6.89 1.26 -8.86
CA PHE A 242 -7.84 2.21 -9.46
C PHE A 242 -8.75 1.62 -10.54
N ILE A 243 -8.66 0.32 -10.75
CA ILE A 243 -9.57 -0.35 -11.68
C ILE A 243 -10.96 -0.44 -11.06
N THR A 244 -11.98 -0.17 -11.87
CA THR A 244 -13.36 -0.49 -11.51
C THR A 244 -13.55 -1.99 -11.65
N HIS A 245 -13.78 -2.67 -10.53
CA HIS A 245 -14.00 -4.12 -10.50
C HIS A 245 -15.45 -4.45 -10.89
N TYR A 246 -15.60 -5.51 -11.67
CA TYR A 246 -16.91 -6.10 -11.90
C TYR A 246 -17.36 -6.91 -10.66
N PRO A 247 -18.68 -7.08 -10.47
CA PRO A 247 -19.18 -7.99 -9.45
C PRO A 247 -18.57 -9.39 -9.61
N ASP A 248 -18.17 -10.01 -8.50
CA ASP A 248 -17.56 -11.34 -8.43
C ASP A 248 -16.20 -11.49 -9.12
N GLU A 249 -15.59 -10.41 -9.56
CA GLU A 249 -14.22 -10.41 -10.07
C GLU A 249 -13.23 -10.68 -8.94
N GLU A 250 -12.38 -11.72 -9.13
CA GLU A 250 -11.40 -12.14 -8.16
C GLU A 250 -9.98 -12.00 -8.71
N ARG A 251 -9.08 -11.53 -7.88
CA ARG A 251 -7.66 -11.34 -8.23
C ARG A 251 -6.94 -12.67 -8.26
N PRO A 252 -6.32 -13.08 -9.40
CA PRO A 252 -5.76 -14.41 -9.58
C PRO A 252 -4.39 -14.66 -8.97
N ALA A 253 -3.58 -13.64 -8.69
CA ALA A 253 -2.21 -13.84 -8.26
C ALA A 253 -2.08 -14.67 -6.97
N ALA A 254 -1.09 -15.55 -6.94
CA ALA A 254 -0.77 -16.43 -5.81
C ALA A 254 -1.95 -17.31 -5.33
N ARG A 255 -2.80 -17.77 -6.24
CA ARG A 255 -3.93 -18.67 -5.96
C ARG A 255 -3.76 -20.03 -6.67
N PRO A 256 -4.33 -21.14 -6.11
CA PRO A 256 -4.87 -21.25 -4.75
C PRO A 256 -3.76 -21.24 -3.70
N LEU A 257 -4.02 -20.69 -2.50
CA LEU A 257 -3.04 -20.68 -1.41
C LEU A 257 -3.42 -21.62 -0.27
N LYS A 258 -4.60 -21.41 0.32
CA LYS A 258 -5.16 -22.30 1.35
C LYS A 258 -6.48 -22.87 0.86
N THR A 259 -6.60 -24.20 0.90
CA THR A 259 -7.79 -24.91 0.44
C THR A 259 -8.38 -25.74 1.56
N SER A 260 -9.71 -25.84 1.60
CA SER A 260 -10.39 -26.78 2.50
C SER A 260 -10.23 -28.23 2.02
N PRO A 261 -10.44 -29.23 2.87
CA PRO A 261 -10.45 -30.65 2.44
C PRO A 261 -11.50 -30.93 1.35
N CYS A 262 -12.51 -30.08 1.20
CA CYS A 262 -13.57 -30.25 0.19
C CYS A 262 -13.29 -29.48 -1.11
N TYR A 263 -12.17 -28.78 -1.22
CA TYR A 263 -11.87 -27.89 -2.34
C TYR A 263 -12.00 -28.58 -3.70
N GLU A 264 -11.29 -29.67 -3.92
CA GLU A 264 -11.30 -30.39 -5.21
C GLU A 264 -12.72 -30.89 -5.54
N ARG A 265 -13.44 -31.44 -4.54
CA ARG A 265 -14.81 -31.91 -4.75
C ARG A 265 -15.76 -30.75 -5.13
N MET A 266 -15.62 -29.58 -4.52
CA MET A 266 -16.41 -28.40 -4.87
C MET A 266 -16.06 -27.91 -6.27
N LYS A 267 -14.77 -27.91 -6.64
CA LYS A 267 -14.28 -27.55 -7.96
C LYS A 267 -14.88 -28.48 -9.03
N ASP A 268 -14.87 -29.80 -8.80
CA ASP A 268 -15.48 -30.77 -9.71
C ASP A 268 -17.00 -30.59 -9.88
N LEU A 269 -17.65 -29.98 -8.90
CA LEU A 269 -19.07 -29.60 -8.94
C LEU A 269 -19.32 -28.23 -9.58
N GLY A 270 -18.30 -27.59 -10.17
CA GLY A 270 -18.44 -26.30 -10.83
C GLY A 270 -18.41 -25.10 -9.88
N ALA A 271 -17.76 -25.21 -8.72
CA ALA A 271 -17.61 -24.07 -7.82
C ALA A 271 -16.67 -23.02 -8.42
N VAL A 272 -17.10 -21.79 -8.42
CA VAL A 272 -16.29 -20.59 -8.66
C VAL A 272 -15.82 -20.05 -7.32
N PHE A 273 -14.51 -19.89 -7.18
CA PHE A 273 -13.91 -19.55 -5.89
C PHE A 273 -13.48 -18.09 -5.80
N GLY A 274 -13.77 -17.48 -4.66
CA GLY A 274 -13.14 -16.26 -4.17
C GLY A 274 -12.11 -16.56 -3.09
N GLN A 275 -11.23 -15.61 -2.83
CA GLN A 275 -10.22 -15.71 -1.77
C GLN A 275 -10.51 -14.77 -0.61
N LYS A 276 -10.49 -15.29 0.62
CA LYS A 276 -10.57 -14.48 1.85
C LYS A 276 -9.50 -14.94 2.85
N PHE A 277 -8.63 -14.01 3.25
CA PHE A 277 -7.52 -14.30 4.18
C PHE A 277 -6.66 -15.52 3.77
N GLY A 278 -6.38 -15.62 2.46
CA GLY A 278 -5.65 -16.72 1.86
C GLY A 278 -6.46 -18.01 1.64
N TRP A 279 -7.70 -18.12 2.13
CA TRP A 279 -8.55 -19.28 1.93
C TRP A 279 -9.39 -19.18 0.68
N GLU A 280 -9.37 -20.24 -0.14
CA GLU A 280 -10.32 -20.42 -1.24
C GLU A 280 -11.70 -20.76 -0.68
N ARG A 281 -12.70 -19.97 -1.07
CA ARG A 281 -14.09 -20.13 -0.64
C ARG A 281 -15.00 -20.14 -1.87
N PRO A 282 -15.95 -21.08 -2.00
CA PRO A 282 -16.88 -21.06 -3.11
C PRO A 282 -17.79 -19.84 -2.98
N ASN A 283 -17.81 -18.99 -4.00
CA ASN A 283 -18.76 -17.87 -4.11
C ASN A 283 -20.11 -18.39 -4.62
N PHE A 284 -20.06 -19.22 -5.68
CA PHE A 284 -21.25 -19.84 -6.24
C PHE A 284 -20.87 -21.12 -7.00
N PHE A 285 -21.88 -21.89 -7.41
CA PHE A 285 -21.73 -23.03 -8.33
C PHE A 285 -22.45 -22.67 -9.61
N GLY A 286 -21.73 -22.69 -10.72
CA GLY A 286 -22.25 -22.36 -12.04
C GLY A 286 -22.01 -23.48 -13.05
N SER A 287 -22.88 -23.56 -14.06
CA SER A 287 -22.58 -24.28 -15.31
C SER A 287 -21.91 -23.35 -16.30
N GLU A 288 -21.25 -23.88 -17.31
CA GLU A 288 -20.65 -23.08 -18.40
C GLU A 288 -21.67 -22.13 -19.08
N GLU A 289 -22.96 -22.40 -18.96
CA GLU A 289 -24.04 -21.58 -19.49
C GLU A 289 -24.24 -20.27 -18.73
N HIS A 290 -23.73 -20.13 -17.50
CA HIS A 290 -23.82 -18.93 -16.67
C HIS A 290 -22.56 -18.08 -16.66
N THR A 291 -21.49 -18.50 -17.34
CA THR A 291 -20.20 -17.80 -17.37
C THR A 291 -20.00 -16.98 -18.66
N SER A 292 -21.00 -16.90 -19.53
CA SER A 292 -20.92 -16.28 -20.87
C SER A 292 -21.77 -15.02 -21.06
N GLU A 293 -22.16 -14.34 -20.00
CA GLU A 293 -22.77 -13.00 -20.10
C GLU A 293 -21.91 -11.92 -19.45
#